data_83d1090a5795fdeebc473c03dee630d1
#
_entry.id   83d1090a5795fdeebc473c03dee630d1
#
_cell.length_a   1.000
_cell.length_b   1.000
_cell.length_c   1.000
_cell.angle_alpha   90.00
_cell.angle_beta   90.00
_cell.angle_gamma   90.00
#
_symmetry.space_group_name_H-M   'P 1'
#
loop_
_entity.id
_entity.type
_entity.pdbx_description
1 polymer ?
#
loop_
_entity_poly.entity_id
_entity_poly.type
_entity_poly.pdbx_seq_one_letter_code
_entity_poly.pdbx_strand_id
1 'polypeptide(L)'
;MSNELNTLDATAQAALVASGEVTANELVAAAIDATKRLNPQLNAVIHTKFDSAQSDAAEPLPAGPFRGVPFLVKDAVCHTAGDPYHVGMQFLKDRGYVAKTDTELARRFRAAGFVFVGITNTPELALSVTTEPLAYGAT
;
A
#
# COMPACT_ATOMS: atom_id res chain seq x y z
N MET A 1 -16.63 8.04 -11.90
CA MET A 1 -15.64 6.99 -12.27
C MET A 1 -14.62 6.71 -11.16
N SER A 2 -13.77 7.63 -10.68
CA SER A 2 -12.76 7.28 -9.65
C SER A 2 -13.37 6.80 -8.33
N ASN A 3 -14.50 7.32 -7.90
CA ASN A 3 -15.16 6.93 -6.65
C ASN A 3 -15.81 5.53 -6.72
N GLU A 4 -16.28 5.12 -7.87
CA GLU A 4 -16.89 3.81 -8.11
C GLU A 4 -15.84 2.70 -8.10
N LEU A 5 -14.65 2.94 -8.66
CA LEU A 5 -13.53 1.98 -8.66
C LEU A 5 -13.11 1.62 -7.23
N ASN A 6 -13.14 2.57 -6.30
CA ASN A 6 -12.76 2.37 -4.90
C ASN A 6 -13.82 1.61 -4.07
N THR A 7 -15.01 1.37 -4.62
CA THR A 7 -16.06 0.56 -3.96
C THR A 7 -16.01 -0.91 -4.34
N LEU A 8 -15.22 -1.23 -5.36
CA LEU A 8 -15.04 -2.61 -5.83
C LEU A 8 -14.00 -3.34 -4.97
N ASP A 9 -14.19 -4.64 -4.80
CA ASP A 9 -13.17 -5.48 -4.21
C ASP A 9 -12.00 -5.74 -5.18
N ALA A 10 -10.90 -6.29 -4.66
CA ALA A 10 -9.69 -6.54 -5.44
C ALA A 10 -9.92 -7.49 -6.63
N THR A 11 -10.84 -8.44 -6.50
CA THR A 11 -11.17 -9.40 -7.56
C THR A 11 -11.88 -8.70 -8.72
N ALA A 12 -12.87 -7.86 -8.40
CA ALA A 12 -13.59 -7.07 -9.41
C ALA A 12 -12.66 -6.06 -10.10
N GLN A 13 -11.78 -5.39 -9.35
CA GLN A 13 -10.78 -4.50 -9.92
C GLN A 13 -9.83 -5.24 -10.88
N ALA A 14 -9.35 -6.42 -10.48
CA ALA A 14 -8.48 -7.25 -11.33
C ALA A 14 -9.19 -7.70 -12.61
N ALA A 15 -10.49 -8.03 -12.53
CA ALA A 15 -11.30 -8.41 -13.69
C ALA A 15 -11.44 -7.25 -14.69
N LEU A 16 -11.65 -6.02 -14.23
CA LEU A 16 -11.71 -4.82 -15.09
C LEU A 16 -10.38 -4.57 -15.81
N VAL A 17 -9.26 -4.78 -15.12
CA VAL A 17 -7.93 -4.66 -15.77
C VAL A 17 -7.73 -5.78 -16.79
N ALA A 18 -8.12 -7.00 -16.46
CA ALA A 18 -7.99 -8.14 -17.37
C ALA A 18 -8.84 -8.01 -18.64
N SER A 19 -10.05 -7.43 -18.53
CA SER A 19 -10.92 -7.14 -19.68
C SER A 19 -10.49 -5.93 -20.51
N GLY A 20 -9.58 -5.11 -19.96
CA GLY A 20 -9.16 -3.85 -20.60
C GLY A 20 -10.17 -2.69 -20.45
N GLU A 21 -11.20 -2.86 -19.62
CA GLU A 21 -12.16 -1.78 -19.32
C GLU A 21 -11.55 -0.67 -18.49
N VAL A 22 -10.56 -1.00 -17.65
CA VAL A 22 -9.81 -0.06 -16.81
C VAL A 22 -8.33 -0.41 -16.88
N THR A 23 -7.48 0.58 -16.87
CA THR A 23 -6.03 0.40 -16.81
C THR A 23 -5.54 0.33 -15.35
N ALA A 24 -4.39 -0.29 -15.11
CA ALA A 24 -3.73 -0.26 -13.80
C ALA A 24 -3.48 1.18 -13.32
N ASN A 25 -3.09 2.07 -14.22
CA ASN A 25 -2.89 3.49 -13.92
C ASN A 25 -4.16 4.17 -13.39
N GLU A 26 -5.33 3.89 -13.96
CA GLU A 26 -6.60 4.46 -13.52
C GLU A 26 -6.98 3.95 -12.12
N LEU A 27 -6.78 2.66 -11.83
CA LEU A 27 -7.01 2.11 -10.49
C LEU A 27 -6.06 2.74 -9.45
N VAL A 28 -4.77 2.83 -9.77
CA VAL A 28 -3.76 3.41 -8.88
C VAL A 28 -4.04 4.90 -8.65
N ALA A 29 -4.39 5.65 -9.69
CA ALA A 29 -4.76 7.05 -9.57
C ALA A 29 -6.00 7.23 -8.66
N ALA A 30 -7.04 6.40 -8.83
CA ALA A 30 -8.23 6.43 -7.99
C ALA A 30 -7.91 6.14 -6.51
N ALA A 31 -7.04 5.16 -6.24
CA ALA A 31 -6.59 4.83 -4.88
C ALA A 31 -5.76 5.96 -4.24
N ILE A 32 -4.88 6.59 -5.03
CA ILE A 32 -4.09 7.75 -4.59
C ILE A 32 -5.00 8.93 -4.24
N ASP A 33 -5.97 9.24 -5.08
CA ASP A 33 -6.92 10.33 -4.84
C ASP A 33 -7.77 10.08 -3.58
N ALA A 34 -8.23 8.85 -3.39
CA ALA A 34 -8.94 8.45 -2.18
C ALA A 34 -8.05 8.60 -0.93
N THR A 35 -6.80 8.17 -1.01
CA THR A 35 -5.83 8.29 0.07
C THR A 35 -5.58 9.77 0.42
N LYS A 36 -5.31 10.62 -0.57
CA LYS A 36 -5.11 12.06 -0.36
C LYS A 36 -6.30 12.74 0.31
N ARG A 37 -7.52 12.32 -0.05
CA ARG A 37 -8.76 12.90 0.47
C ARG A 37 -9.08 12.44 1.90
N LEU A 38 -8.87 11.15 2.20
CA LEU A 38 -9.32 10.53 3.45
C LEU A 38 -8.24 10.50 4.53
N ASN A 39 -6.98 10.33 4.15
CA ASN A 39 -5.89 10.15 5.09
C ASN A 39 -5.65 11.30 6.08
N PRO A 40 -5.89 12.59 5.72
CA PRO A 40 -5.78 13.68 6.70
C PRO A 40 -6.70 13.53 7.93
N GLN A 41 -7.82 12.81 7.78
CA GLN A 41 -8.75 12.54 8.89
C GLN A 41 -8.47 11.18 9.55
N LEU A 42 -8.00 10.21 8.78
CA LEU A 42 -7.82 8.83 9.24
C LEU A 42 -6.43 8.56 9.82
N ASN A 43 -5.40 9.25 9.34
CA ASN A 43 -4.00 8.96 9.66
C ASN A 43 -3.63 7.46 9.50
N ALA A 44 -4.22 6.82 8.50
CA ALA A 44 -4.05 5.38 8.26
C ALA A 44 -2.81 5.05 7.41
N VAL A 45 -2.45 5.93 6.46
CA VAL A 45 -1.27 5.77 5.59
C VAL A 45 -0.14 6.66 6.10
N ILE A 46 0.91 6.06 6.62
CA ILE A 46 2.06 6.76 7.25
C ILE A 46 3.21 7.03 6.30
N HIS A 47 3.33 6.24 5.23
CA HIS A 47 4.28 6.46 4.13
C HIS A 47 3.57 6.26 2.80
N THR A 48 3.64 7.27 1.95
CA THR A 48 3.05 7.20 0.59
C THR A 48 4.10 6.73 -0.40
N LYS A 49 3.65 5.94 -1.40
CA LYS A 49 4.46 5.45 -2.52
C LYS A 49 3.87 5.90 -3.86
N PHE A 50 3.26 7.09 -3.90
CA PHE A 50 2.45 7.51 -5.04
C PHE A 50 3.22 7.57 -6.35
N ASP A 51 4.41 8.18 -6.35
CA ASP A 51 5.20 8.33 -7.57
C ASP A 51 5.70 6.97 -8.09
N SER A 52 6.22 6.11 -7.18
CA SER A 52 6.65 4.76 -7.58
C SER A 52 5.46 3.90 -8.01
N ALA A 53 4.31 4.01 -7.35
CA ALA A 53 3.10 3.27 -7.74
C ALA A 53 2.60 3.65 -9.13
N GLN A 54 2.63 4.94 -9.49
CA GLN A 54 2.29 5.41 -10.83
C GLN A 54 3.30 4.89 -11.87
N SER A 55 4.59 4.92 -11.55
CA SER A 55 5.62 4.36 -12.43
C SER A 55 5.45 2.85 -12.61
N ASP A 56 5.24 2.10 -11.51
CA ASP A 56 5.03 0.66 -11.55
C ASP A 56 3.79 0.30 -12.39
N ALA A 57 2.69 1.06 -12.26
CA ALA A 57 1.44 0.82 -12.98
C ALA A 57 1.56 1.11 -14.49
N ALA A 58 2.53 1.93 -14.92
CA ALA A 58 2.79 2.24 -16.32
C ALA A 58 3.65 1.16 -17.02
N GLU A 59 4.37 0.35 -16.25
CA GLU A 59 5.25 -0.70 -16.75
C GLU A 59 4.53 -2.06 -16.87
N PRO A 60 5.09 -3.02 -17.59
CA PRO A 60 4.55 -4.38 -17.64
C PRO A 60 4.54 -5.04 -16.25
N LEU A 61 3.36 -5.21 -15.69
CA LEU A 61 3.17 -5.86 -14.39
C LEU A 61 3.19 -7.38 -14.50
N PRO A 62 3.61 -8.10 -13.43
CA PRO A 62 3.54 -9.56 -13.38
C PRO A 62 2.13 -10.08 -13.71
N ALA A 63 2.07 -11.19 -14.42
CA ALA A 63 0.83 -11.86 -14.80
C ALA A 63 0.27 -12.68 -13.62
N GLY A 64 -0.15 -11.96 -12.57
CA GLY A 64 -0.77 -12.54 -11.38
C GLY A 64 -2.27 -12.27 -11.32
N PRO A 65 -2.98 -12.93 -10.37
CA PRO A 65 -4.44 -12.83 -10.25
C PRO A 65 -4.95 -11.43 -9.86
N PHE A 66 -4.07 -10.56 -9.36
CA PHE A 66 -4.40 -9.18 -8.95
C PHE A 66 -3.58 -8.14 -9.73
N ARG A 67 -3.31 -8.43 -11.00
CA ARG A 67 -2.52 -7.54 -11.85
C ARG A 67 -3.11 -6.13 -11.92
N GLY A 68 -2.31 -5.14 -11.47
CA GLY A 68 -2.68 -3.73 -11.52
C GLY A 68 -3.56 -3.24 -10.37
N VAL A 69 -3.91 -4.12 -9.42
CA VAL A 69 -4.72 -3.73 -8.26
C VAL A 69 -3.86 -2.95 -7.25
N PRO A 70 -4.29 -1.75 -6.82
CA PRO A 70 -3.59 -0.99 -5.80
C PRO A 70 -3.67 -1.68 -4.43
N PHE A 71 -2.57 -1.63 -3.67
CA PHE A 71 -2.47 -2.32 -2.38
C PHE A 71 -1.72 -1.47 -1.35
N LEU A 72 -2.17 -1.52 -0.10
CA LEU A 72 -1.49 -0.93 1.04
C LEU A 72 -0.80 -2.03 1.86
N VAL A 73 0.48 -1.82 2.15
CA VAL A 73 1.27 -2.72 2.99
C VAL A 73 1.25 -2.23 4.43
N LYS A 74 1.06 -3.11 5.39
CA LYS A 74 1.10 -2.75 6.81
C LYS A 74 2.55 -2.59 7.28
N ASP A 75 2.82 -1.59 8.14
CA ASP A 75 4.11 -1.39 8.83
C ASP A 75 4.39 -2.50 9.88
N ALA A 76 3.99 -3.73 9.58
CA ALA A 76 4.24 -4.92 10.40
C ALA A 76 4.21 -6.17 9.52
N VAL A 77 5.07 -7.14 9.80
CA VAL A 77 5.22 -8.46 9.17
C VAL A 77 5.48 -8.47 7.66
N CYS A 78 5.21 -7.38 6.96
CA CYS A 78 5.44 -7.26 5.52
C CYS A 78 6.23 -5.97 5.25
N HIS A 79 7.51 -6.09 4.95
CA HIS A 79 8.33 -4.96 4.55
C HIS A 79 8.87 -5.13 3.14
N THR A 80 9.15 -4.00 2.51
CA THR A 80 9.67 -3.88 1.15
C THR A 80 11.02 -3.20 1.14
N ALA A 81 11.93 -3.67 0.31
CA ALA A 81 13.29 -3.14 0.20
C ALA A 81 13.27 -1.65 -0.17
N GLY A 82 14.06 -0.85 0.54
CA GLY A 82 14.15 0.59 0.32
C GLY A 82 13.07 1.42 1.03
N ASP A 83 12.08 0.78 1.64
CA ASP A 83 11.00 1.47 2.34
C ASP A 83 11.24 1.56 3.86
N PRO A 84 10.74 2.62 4.54
CA PRO A 84 10.72 2.67 5.99
C PRO A 84 9.97 1.46 6.58
N TYR A 85 10.51 0.90 7.66
CA TYR A 85 9.88 -0.20 8.38
C TYR A 85 10.10 -0.03 9.89
N HIS A 86 9.10 0.51 10.56
CA HIS A 86 9.24 0.95 11.95
C HIS A 86 8.43 0.13 12.95
N VAL A 87 7.49 -0.67 12.49
CA VAL A 87 6.60 -1.53 13.31
C VAL A 87 5.89 -0.74 14.42
N GLY A 88 5.52 0.51 14.10
CA GLY A 88 4.94 1.45 15.07
C GLY A 88 5.92 1.98 16.13
N MET A 89 7.21 1.60 16.09
CA MET A 89 8.20 1.95 17.11
C MET A 89 8.84 3.31 16.86
N GLN A 90 8.75 4.23 17.83
CA GLN A 90 9.47 5.50 17.80
C GLN A 90 10.98 5.32 17.65
N PHE A 91 11.56 4.34 18.33
CA PHE A 91 12.98 4.00 18.27
C PHE A 91 13.50 3.72 16.85
N LEU A 92 12.75 2.94 16.06
CA LEU A 92 13.14 2.63 14.67
C LEU A 92 12.93 3.85 13.75
N LYS A 93 11.87 4.62 13.99
CA LYS A 93 11.60 5.86 13.26
C LYS A 93 12.72 6.89 13.48
N ASP A 94 13.14 7.11 14.74
CA ASP A 94 14.20 8.07 15.07
C ASP A 94 15.56 7.69 14.44
N ARG A 95 15.78 6.40 14.21
CA ARG A 95 16.96 5.89 13.51
C ARG A 95 16.81 5.89 11.99
N GLY A 96 15.66 6.27 11.46
CA GLY A 96 15.38 6.22 10.04
C GLY A 96 15.58 4.80 9.46
N TYR A 97 15.15 3.76 10.18
CA TYR A 97 15.37 2.39 9.73
C TYR A 97 14.63 2.12 8.43
N VAL A 98 15.36 1.62 7.45
CA VAL A 98 14.88 1.23 6.11
C VAL A 98 15.14 -0.25 5.90
N ALA A 99 14.13 -0.98 5.43
CA ALA A 99 14.27 -2.39 5.12
C ALA A 99 15.22 -2.63 3.95
N LYS A 100 16.13 -3.59 4.06
CA LYS A 100 17.15 -3.89 3.04
C LYS A 100 16.67 -4.91 2.00
N THR A 101 15.64 -5.67 2.32
CA THR A 101 15.12 -6.77 1.49
C THR A 101 13.61 -6.80 1.53
N ASP A 102 12.97 -7.34 0.50
CA ASP A 102 11.56 -7.72 0.56
C ASP A 102 11.37 -8.96 1.44
N THR A 103 10.32 -8.97 2.26
CA THR A 103 9.84 -10.23 2.86
C THR A 103 9.33 -11.18 1.78
N GLU A 104 9.25 -12.47 2.11
CA GLU A 104 8.60 -13.45 1.21
C GLU A 104 7.15 -13.08 0.93
N LEU A 105 6.44 -12.52 1.90
CA LEU A 105 5.07 -12.03 1.72
C LEU A 105 5.01 -10.87 0.71
N ALA A 106 5.92 -9.90 0.81
CA ALA A 106 6.01 -8.79 -0.15
C ALA A 106 6.30 -9.30 -1.57
N ARG A 107 7.24 -10.26 -1.71
CA ARG A 107 7.53 -10.88 -3.01
C ARG A 107 6.31 -11.57 -3.62
N ARG A 108 5.52 -12.28 -2.80
CA ARG A 108 4.28 -12.93 -3.26
C ARG A 108 3.22 -11.93 -3.67
N PHE A 109 3.04 -10.85 -2.94
CA PHE A 109 2.12 -9.78 -3.33
C PHE A 109 2.53 -9.15 -4.67
N ARG A 110 3.83 -8.86 -4.86
CA ARG A 110 4.33 -8.36 -6.16
C ARG A 110 4.09 -9.39 -7.28
N ALA A 111 4.40 -10.67 -7.05
CA ALA A 111 4.16 -11.72 -8.03
C ALA A 111 2.67 -11.92 -8.36
N ALA A 112 1.78 -11.65 -7.41
CA ALA A 112 0.34 -11.63 -7.64
C ALA A 112 -0.14 -10.44 -8.49
N GLY A 113 0.75 -9.45 -8.73
CA GLY A 113 0.47 -8.30 -9.59
C GLY A 113 -0.01 -7.06 -8.87
N PHE A 114 -0.02 -7.03 -7.53
CA PHE A 114 -0.39 -5.84 -6.77
C PHE A 114 0.60 -4.69 -6.96
N VAL A 115 0.06 -3.46 -6.99
CA VAL A 115 0.84 -2.21 -7.01
C VAL A 115 0.78 -1.56 -5.63
N PHE A 116 1.94 -1.37 -4.98
CA PHE A 116 2.00 -0.83 -3.62
C PHE A 116 1.89 0.69 -3.63
N VAL A 117 0.80 1.22 -3.07
CA VAL A 117 0.52 2.68 -3.06
C VAL A 117 0.91 3.36 -1.74
N GLY A 118 1.21 2.59 -0.69
CA GLY A 118 1.64 3.15 0.60
C GLY A 118 1.78 2.10 1.69
N ILE A 119 2.19 2.58 2.87
CA ILE A 119 2.38 1.78 4.08
C ILE A 119 1.42 2.30 5.15
N THR A 120 0.66 1.38 5.76
CA THR A 120 -0.33 1.73 6.77
C THR A 120 0.23 1.67 8.18
N ASN A 121 -0.38 2.48 9.05
CA ASN A 121 -0.07 2.55 10.47
C ASN A 121 -0.32 1.19 11.18
N THR A 122 0.36 1.01 12.30
CA THR A 122 0.22 -0.17 13.18
C THR A 122 0.45 0.27 14.62
N PRO A 123 -0.18 -0.36 15.62
CA PRO A 123 0.25 -0.18 17.00
C PRO A 123 1.68 -0.71 17.18
N GLU A 124 2.40 -0.24 18.18
CA GLU A 124 3.77 -0.68 18.43
C GLU A 124 3.85 -2.21 18.53
N LEU A 125 4.71 -2.80 17.70
CA LEU A 125 4.88 -4.26 17.52
C LEU A 125 3.59 -5.02 17.18
N ALA A 126 2.54 -4.32 16.73
CA ALA A 126 1.21 -4.89 16.47
C ALA A 126 0.56 -5.56 17.70
N LEU A 127 0.89 -5.13 18.91
CA LEU A 127 0.45 -5.76 20.17
C LEU A 127 -0.84 -5.17 20.76
N SER A 128 -1.43 -4.16 20.16
CA SER A 128 -2.67 -3.53 20.64
C SER A 128 -3.83 -3.74 19.67
N VAL A 129 -5.07 -3.66 20.19
CA VAL A 129 -6.30 -3.69 19.38
C VAL A 129 -6.63 -2.35 18.74
N THR A 130 -6.05 -1.26 19.27
CA THR A 130 -6.14 0.11 18.72
C THR A 130 -4.81 0.51 18.13
N THR A 131 -4.82 1.39 17.12
CA THR A 131 -3.61 1.87 16.46
C THR A 131 -3.32 3.31 16.90
N GLU A 132 -2.50 3.45 17.92
CA GLU A 132 -2.13 4.73 18.54
C GLU A 132 -0.62 4.78 18.89
N PRO A 133 0.28 4.45 17.95
CA PRO A 133 1.71 4.44 18.25
C PRO A 133 2.22 5.87 18.47
N LEU A 134 3.15 6.06 19.41
CA LEU A 134 3.85 7.34 19.59
C LEU A 134 4.52 7.83 18.30
N ALA A 135 4.99 6.89 17.49
CA ALA A 135 5.70 7.19 16.25
C ALA A 135 4.86 7.98 15.24
N TYR A 136 3.56 7.70 15.13
CA TYR A 136 2.71 8.21 14.05
C TYR A 136 1.37 8.79 14.51
N GLY A 137 1.02 8.63 15.78
CA GLY A 137 -0.27 9.04 16.32
C GLY A 137 -1.40 8.06 16.02
N ALA A 138 -2.60 8.42 16.46
CA ALA A 138 -3.79 7.58 16.33
C ALA A 138 -4.28 7.51 14.87
N THR A 139 -4.81 6.33 14.54
CA THR A 139 -5.54 6.05 13.31
C THR A 139 -7.01 5.90 13.63
#